data_987efc222db36d8ee869cdff6ce99ad9
#
_entry.id   987efc222db36d8ee869cdff6ce99ad9
#
_cell.length_a   1.000
_cell.length_b   1.000
_cell.length_c   1.000
_cell.angle_alpha   90.00
_cell.angle_beta   90.00
_cell.angle_gamma   90.00
#
_symmetry.space_group_name_H-M   'P 1'
#
loop_
_entity.id
_entity.type
_entity.pdbx_description
1 polymer ?
#
loop_
_entity_poly.entity_id
_entity_poly.type
_entity_poly.pdbx_seq_one_letter_code
_entity_poly.pdbx_strand_id
1 'polypeptide(L)'
;KAAHPDLDIRVFVDFHRAQRGLIGKGKQSGNHLLYQQYAAAHPEAVAFYGVPVKSREWLGVLHLKGFLFDDTLLYSGASLNNIYLHQQERYRYDRHHELQDVRLADCWAQFIIQVFGRDPAVQRLDRAPIPRIKAIRGELRRFRIKLQQAKYQFPSMTVAPDQIGVTPLVGLGKRNNRLNKVIRTLLRSAERDVFICTPYFNPPKAIAKDLALLLRRGIRLTLVIGDKTANDFYIPPSEPFSTVGGLPYLYEVNLRRFAERYQRYLDNGQLNLMLWRHEQNSFHLKGICVDEQLTLITGD
;
A
#
# COMPACT_ATOMS: atom_id res chain seq x y z
N LYS A 1 -20.95 -5.50 -18.09
CA LYS A 1 -20.42 -5.99 -19.37
C LYS A 1 -21.54 -6.39 -20.32
N ALA A 2 -22.61 -7.06 -19.88
CA ALA A 2 -23.74 -7.39 -20.77
C ALA A 2 -24.39 -6.13 -21.39
N ALA A 3 -24.58 -5.08 -20.58
CA ALA A 3 -25.10 -3.79 -21.05
C ALA A 3 -24.07 -2.95 -21.81
N HIS A 4 -22.77 -3.23 -21.61
CA HIS A 4 -21.66 -2.48 -22.21
C HIS A 4 -20.60 -3.46 -22.74
N PRO A 5 -20.79 -4.06 -23.92
CA PRO A 5 -19.93 -5.12 -24.45
C PRO A 5 -18.47 -4.67 -24.68
N ASP A 6 -18.26 -3.41 -25.01
CA ASP A 6 -16.93 -2.83 -25.27
C ASP A 6 -16.13 -2.53 -23.99
N LEU A 7 -16.74 -2.68 -22.81
CA LEU A 7 -16.07 -2.43 -21.55
C LEU A 7 -14.92 -3.44 -21.31
N ASP A 8 -13.69 -2.96 -21.17
CA ASP A 8 -12.51 -3.77 -20.86
C ASP A 8 -12.21 -3.72 -19.35
N ILE A 9 -12.47 -4.82 -18.65
CA ILE A 9 -12.27 -4.92 -17.22
C ILE A 9 -11.06 -5.82 -16.93
N ARG A 10 -10.03 -5.25 -16.29
CA ARG A 10 -8.81 -5.94 -15.91
C ARG A 10 -8.54 -5.80 -14.43
N VAL A 11 -8.33 -6.90 -13.73
CA VAL A 11 -8.02 -6.95 -12.31
C VAL A 11 -6.63 -7.53 -12.11
N PHE A 12 -5.75 -6.76 -11.46
CA PHE A 12 -4.38 -7.17 -11.13
C PHE A 12 -4.27 -7.42 -9.64
N VAL A 13 -3.87 -8.63 -9.25
CA VAL A 13 -3.77 -9.04 -7.85
C VAL A 13 -2.41 -9.68 -7.58
N ASP A 14 -2.02 -9.78 -6.31
CA ASP A 14 -0.81 -10.53 -5.96
C ASP A 14 -0.95 -12.02 -6.32
N PHE A 15 0.03 -12.54 -7.06
CA PHE A 15 0.03 -13.92 -7.55
C PHE A 15 -0.04 -14.96 -6.44
N HIS A 16 0.68 -14.76 -5.34
CA HIS A 16 0.73 -15.74 -4.25
C HIS A 16 -0.52 -15.67 -3.39
N ARG A 17 -0.95 -14.46 -3.03
CA ARG A 17 -2.14 -14.25 -2.19
C ARG A 17 -3.42 -14.74 -2.85
N ALA A 18 -3.54 -14.58 -4.16
CA ALA A 18 -4.69 -15.08 -4.90
C ALA A 18 -4.80 -16.61 -4.91
N GLN A 19 -3.68 -17.33 -4.73
CA GLN A 19 -3.65 -18.79 -4.80
C GLN A 19 -3.63 -19.49 -3.44
N ARG A 20 -3.47 -18.76 -2.35
CA ARG A 20 -3.56 -19.33 -1.00
C ARG A 20 -4.90 -19.04 -0.35
N GLY A 21 -5.30 -19.90 0.58
CA GLY A 21 -6.41 -19.64 1.49
C GLY A 21 -6.05 -18.66 2.61
N LEU A 22 -6.88 -18.55 3.63
CA LEU A 22 -6.65 -17.72 4.80
C LEU A 22 -5.42 -18.19 5.59
N ILE A 23 -4.62 -17.20 6.07
CA ILE A 23 -3.46 -17.50 6.92
C ILE A 23 -3.91 -18.21 8.20
N GLY A 24 -3.27 -19.33 8.53
CA GLY A 24 -3.56 -20.11 9.75
C GLY A 24 -4.74 -21.08 9.67
N LYS A 25 -5.47 -21.08 8.56
CA LYS A 25 -6.59 -22.02 8.33
C LYS A 25 -6.21 -22.96 7.18
N GLY A 26 -5.53 -24.07 7.45
CA GLY A 26 -5.27 -25.16 6.52
C GLY A 26 -5.07 -24.81 5.02
N LYS A 27 -4.97 -25.79 4.14
CA LYS A 27 -4.95 -25.57 2.67
C LYS A 27 -6.38 -25.32 2.17
N GLN A 28 -6.90 -24.14 2.40
CA GLN A 28 -8.13 -23.69 1.76
C GLN A 28 -7.86 -23.24 0.33
N SER A 29 -8.89 -23.36 -0.49
CA SER A 29 -8.91 -22.88 -1.86
C SER A 29 -8.65 -21.37 -1.90
N GLY A 30 -7.68 -20.94 -2.72
CA GLY A 30 -7.42 -19.51 -2.93
C GLY A 30 -8.49 -18.87 -3.83
N ASN A 31 -8.50 -17.53 -3.85
CA ASN A 31 -9.46 -16.75 -4.65
C ASN A 31 -9.39 -17.03 -6.16
N HIS A 32 -8.28 -17.58 -6.66
CA HIS A 32 -8.15 -17.92 -8.07
C HIS A 32 -9.24 -18.91 -8.55
N LEU A 33 -9.75 -19.79 -7.67
CA LEU A 33 -10.86 -20.68 -8.03
C LEU A 33 -12.16 -19.91 -8.24
N LEU A 34 -12.42 -18.88 -7.42
CA LEU A 34 -13.54 -17.98 -7.64
C LEU A 34 -13.40 -17.23 -8.95
N TYR A 35 -12.18 -16.77 -9.32
CA TYR A 35 -11.93 -16.11 -10.60
C TYR A 35 -12.20 -17.03 -11.79
N GLN A 36 -11.80 -18.30 -11.69
CA GLN A 36 -12.07 -19.31 -12.71
C GLN A 36 -13.56 -19.63 -12.84
N GLN A 37 -14.27 -19.78 -11.72
CA GLN A 37 -15.72 -19.97 -11.71
C GLN A 37 -16.45 -18.79 -12.35
N TYR A 38 -16.06 -17.56 -11.98
CA TYR A 38 -16.64 -16.34 -12.54
C TYR A 38 -16.37 -16.23 -14.04
N ALA A 39 -15.15 -16.50 -14.48
CA ALA A 39 -14.80 -16.48 -15.90
C ALA A 39 -15.52 -17.56 -16.72
N ALA A 40 -15.78 -18.73 -16.13
CA ALA A 40 -16.55 -19.78 -16.77
C ALA A 40 -18.04 -19.40 -16.92
N ALA A 41 -18.62 -18.76 -15.91
CA ALA A 41 -20.01 -18.30 -15.93
C ALA A 41 -20.21 -17.05 -16.84
N HIS A 42 -19.17 -16.22 -16.97
CA HIS A 42 -19.19 -14.96 -17.71
C HIS A 42 -17.96 -14.82 -18.62
N PRO A 43 -17.89 -15.57 -19.74
CA PRO A 43 -16.74 -15.54 -20.62
C PRO A 43 -16.42 -14.11 -21.08
N GLU A 44 -15.14 -13.76 -21.04
CA GLU A 44 -14.60 -12.44 -21.47
C GLU A 44 -15.14 -11.19 -20.74
N ALA A 45 -15.93 -11.38 -19.67
CA ALA A 45 -16.44 -10.23 -18.91
C ALA A 45 -15.32 -9.48 -18.19
N VAL A 46 -14.43 -10.23 -17.52
CA VAL A 46 -13.32 -9.68 -16.71
C VAL A 46 -12.09 -10.56 -16.86
N ALA A 47 -10.91 -9.95 -16.92
CA ALA A 47 -9.64 -10.65 -16.91
C ALA A 47 -8.91 -10.49 -15.58
N PHE A 48 -8.54 -11.59 -14.92
CA PHE A 48 -7.82 -11.59 -13.66
C PHE A 48 -6.34 -11.97 -13.86
N TYR A 49 -5.46 -11.09 -13.44
CA TYR A 49 -4.01 -11.22 -13.59
C TYR A 49 -3.30 -11.34 -12.25
N GLY A 50 -2.49 -12.38 -12.08
CA GLY A 50 -1.61 -12.55 -10.92
C GLY A 50 -0.23 -11.97 -11.19
N VAL A 51 0.17 -11.02 -10.38
CA VAL A 51 1.46 -10.32 -10.50
C VAL A 51 2.45 -10.87 -9.46
N PRO A 52 3.48 -11.63 -9.85
CA PRO A 52 4.46 -12.17 -8.94
C PRO A 52 5.58 -11.15 -8.69
N VAL A 53 5.61 -10.52 -7.52
CA VAL A 53 6.68 -9.57 -7.16
C VAL A 53 7.94 -10.29 -6.66
N LYS A 54 7.76 -11.40 -5.97
CA LYS A 54 8.84 -12.24 -5.41
C LYS A 54 8.56 -13.71 -5.66
N SER A 55 9.57 -14.55 -5.43
CA SER A 55 9.45 -16.01 -5.57
C SER A 55 8.61 -16.66 -4.46
N ARG A 56 8.40 -15.98 -3.35
CA ARG A 56 7.58 -16.41 -2.20
C ARG A 56 6.88 -15.21 -1.57
N GLU A 57 5.68 -15.40 -1.06
CA GLU A 57 4.87 -14.35 -0.44
C GLU A 57 5.60 -13.62 0.70
N TRP A 58 6.25 -14.35 1.60
CA TRP A 58 6.95 -13.77 2.75
C TRP A 58 8.17 -12.91 2.39
N LEU A 59 8.66 -12.98 1.14
CA LEU A 59 9.72 -12.10 0.63
C LEU A 59 9.20 -10.76 0.11
N GLY A 60 7.89 -10.65 -0.09
CA GLY A 60 7.21 -9.46 -0.57
C GLY A 60 6.08 -9.76 -1.54
N VAL A 61 5.07 -8.92 -1.53
CA VAL A 61 3.82 -9.03 -2.31
C VAL A 61 3.61 -7.80 -3.17
N LEU A 62 2.69 -7.89 -4.12
CA LEU A 62 2.16 -6.70 -4.78
C LEU A 62 1.31 -5.92 -3.77
N HIS A 63 1.71 -4.68 -3.51
CA HIS A 63 0.98 -3.81 -2.58
C HIS A 63 0.46 -2.52 -3.23
N LEU A 64 0.60 -2.39 -4.54
CA LEU A 64 -0.02 -1.33 -5.31
C LEU A 64 -1.55 -1.48 -5.26
N LYS A 65 -2.24 -0.38 -5.01
CA LYS A 65 -3.71 -0.32 -4.92
C LYS A 65 -4.24 0.85 -5.72
N GLY A 66 -5.48 0.75 -6.13
CA GLY A 66 -6.23 1.78 -6.84
C GLY A 66 -7.19 1.17 -7.85
N PHE A 67 -8.17 1.94 -8.22
CA PHE A 67 -9.18 1.60 -9.21
C PHE A 67 -9.21 2.70 -10.25
N LEU A 68 -9.25 2.32 -11.50
CA LEU A 68 -9.34 3.24 -12.62
C LEU A 68 -10.65 2.99 -13.37
N PHE A 69 -11.46 4.02 -13.50
CA PHE A 69 -12.72 4.04 -14.21
C PHE A 69 -12.67 5.16 -15.25
N ASP A 70 -12.35 4.81 -16.48
CA ASP A 70 -12.15 5.76 -17.59
C ASP A 70 -11.16 6.88 -17.20
N ASP A 71 -11.61 8.09 -16.91
CA ASP A 71 -10.83 9.26 -16.53
C ASP A 71 -10.70 9.48 -15.01
N THR A 72 -11.28 8.58 -14.21
CA THR A 72 -11.37 8.71 -12.77
C THR A 72 -10.51 7.66 -12.06
N LEU A 73 -9.57 8.13 -11.24
CA LEU A 73 -8.75 7.31 -10.37
C LEU A 73 -9.28 7.35 -8.93
N LEU A 74 -9.73 6.21 -8.42
CA LEU A 74 -9.99 6.02 -7.00
C LEU A 74 -8.75 5.41 -6.34
N TYR A 75 -8.01 6.21 -5.57
CA TYR A 75 -6.79 5.80 -4.89
C TYR A 75 -7.00 5.65 -3.38
N SER A 76 -6.54 4.53 -2.82
CA SER A 76 -6.67 4.24 -1.39
C SER A 76 -5.57 3.26 -0.94
N GLY A 77 -5.32 3.22 0.39
CA GLY A 77 -4.59 2.13 1.04
C GLY A 77 -5.41 0.86 1.21
N ALA A 78 -6.74 0.96 1.03
CA ALA A 78 -7.68 -0.12 1.20
C ALA A 78 -7.54 -1.22 0.14
N SER A 79 -7.82 -2.44 0.53
CA SER A 79 -8.01 -3.58 -0.37
C SER A 79 -9.51 -3.84 -0.59
N LEU A 80 -9.87 -4.47 -1.70
CA LEU A 80 -11.25 -4.84 -1.97
C LEU A 80 -11.63 -6.05 -1.10
N ASN A 81 -12.16 -5.80 0.08
CA ASN A 81 -12.71 -6.81 0.98
C ASN A 81 -13.77 -6.21 1.92
N ASN A 82 -14.54 -7.09 2.58
CA ASN A 82 -15.71 -6.71 3.37
C ASN A 82 -15.41 -5.70 4.50
N ILE A 83 -14.23 -5.80 5.13
CA ILE A 83 -13.86 -4.90 6.24
C ILE A 83 -13.63 -3.48 5.75
N TYR A 84 -12.97 -3.29 4.59
CA TYR A 84 -12.77 -1.97 3.98
C TYR A 84 -14.04 -1.41 3.31
N LEU A 85 -14.93 -2.29 2.87
CA LEU A 85 -16.22 -1.91 2.29
C LEU A 85 -17.31 -1.71 3.33
N HIS A 86 -16.97 -1.78 4.62
CA HIS A 86 -17.89 -1.62 5.75
C HIS A 86 -19.13 -2.55 5.66
N GLN A 87 -18.90 -3.80 5.21
CA GLN A 87 -19.93 -4.84 5.15
C GLN A 87 -20.06 -5.64 6.45
N GLN A 88 -19.37 -5.21 7.50
CA GLN A 88 -19.35 -5.82 8.83
C GLN A 88 -19.34 -4.70 9.88
N GLU A 89 -19.69 -5.00 11.13
CA GLU A 89 -19.63 -4.02 12.24
C GLU A 89 -18.21 -3.47 12.43
N ARG A 90 -17.19 -4.33 12.36
CA ARG A 90 -15.80 -3.92 12.44
C ARG A 90 -15.35 -3.33 11.10
N TYR A 91 -14.71 -2.16 11.14
CA TYR A 91 -14.13 -1.50 9.96
C TYR A 91 -12.63 -1.23 10.12
N ARG A 92 -11.99 -0.89 9.00
CA ARG A 92 -10.64 -0.34 8.96
C ARG A 92 -10.68 1.11 8.56
N TYR A 93 -10.18 1.98 9.43
CA TYR A 93 -10.11 3.40 9.14
C TYR A 93 -9.03 3.67 8.10
N ASP A 94 -9.42 4.13 6.93
CA ASP A 94 -8.54 4.50 5.82
C ASP A 94 -9.16 5.65 5.01
N ARG A 95 -8.44 6.16 4.02
CA ARG A 95 -8.91 7.22 3.11
C ARG A 95 -9.05 6.70 1.70
N HIS A 96 -10.04 7.26 1.00
CA HIS A 96 -10.22 7.11 -0.43
C HIS A 96 -10.12 8.49 -1.07
N HIS A 97 -9.33 8.60 -2.13
CA HIS A 97 -9.14 9.81 -2.91
C HIS A 97 -9.71 9.56 -4.30
N GLU A 98 -10.69 10.34 -4.68
CA GLU A 98 -11.22 10.38 -6.04
C GLU A 98 -10.53 11.51 -6.78
N LEU A 99 -9.94 11.20 -7.92
CA LEU A 99 -9.13 12.10 -8.73
C LEU A 99 -9.63 11.97 -10.18
N GLN A 100 -10.32 12.98 -10.66
CA GLN A 100 -10.82 13.04 -12.04
C GLN A 100 -9.88 13.89 -12.88
N ASP A 101 -9.05 13.26 -13.67
CA ASP A 101 -8.14 13.90 -14.64
C ASP A 101 -7.70 12.86 -15.67
N VAL A 102 -8.02 13.11 -16.93
CA VAL A 102 -7.73 12.21 -18.08
C VAL A 102 -6.23 11.89 -18.16
N ARG A 103 -5.36 12.86 -17.93
CA ARG A 103 -3.90 12.68 -18.08
C ARG A 103 -3.34 11.81 -16.94
N LEU A 104 -3.86 11.97 -15.72
CA LEU A 104 -3.49 11.12 -14.58
C LEU A 104 -4.00 9.71 -14.79
N ALA A 105 -5.24 9.56 -15.25
CA ALA A 105 -5.87 8.29 -15.58
C ALA A 105 -5.09 7.55 -16.67
N ASP A 106 -4.76 8.21 -17.76
CA ASP A 106 -3.95 7.67 -18.87
C ASP A 106 -2.55 7.26 -18.39
N CYS A 107 -1.91 8.10 -17.58
CA CYS A 107 -0.61 7.80 -17.00
C CYS A 107 -0.65 6.50 -16.18
N TRP A 108 -1.71 6.30 -15.39
CA TRP A 108 -1.92 5.09 -14.60
C TRP A 108 -2.25 3.88 -15.46
N ALA A 109 -3.15 4.00 -16.41
CA ALA A 109 -3.50 2.96 -17.35
C ALA A 109 -2.26 2.47 -18.12
N GLN A 110 -1.49 3.41 -18.68
CA GLN A 110 -0.25 3.10 -19.39
C GLN A 110 0.76 2.39 -18.51
N PHE A 111 0.97 2.85 -17.27
CA PHE A 111 1.86 2.18 -16.33
C PHE A 111 1.44 0.73 -16.10
N ILE A 112 0.17 0.47 -15.78
CA ILE A 112 -0.35 -0.88 -15.52
C ILE A 112 -0.21 -1.75 -16.76
N ILE A 113 -0.57 -1.26 -17.94
CA ILE A 113 -0.50 -2.03 -19.20
C ILE A 113 0.97 -2.33 -19.57
N GLN A 114 1.87 -1.36 -19.49
CA GLN A 114 3.26 -1.53 -19.89
C GLN A 114 4.05 -2.38 -18.89
N VAL A 115 3.80 -2.21 -17.60
CA VAL A 115 4.56 -2.90 -16.56
C VAL A 115 4.01 -4.29 -16.30
N PHE A 116 2.69 -4.45 -16.20
CA PHE A 116 2.07 -5.71 -15.83
C PHE A 116 1.42 -6.41 -17.03
N GLY A 117 0.59 -5.71 -17.80
CA GLY A 117 -0.33 -6.31 -18.76
C GLY A 117 0.33 -7.05 -19.92
N ARG A 118 1.60 -6.78 -20.22
CA ARG A 118 2.36 -7.41 -21.32
C ARG A 118 3.57 -8.21 -20.85
N ASP A 119 3.73 -8.41 -19.56
CA ASP A 119 4.90 -9.10 -19.02
C ASP A 119 4.63 -10.61 -18.88
N PRO A 120 5.50 -11.48 -19.43
CA PRO A 120 5.30 -12.93 -19.39
C PRO A 120 5.36 -13.54 -17.98
N ALA A 121 5.86 -12.81 -16.98
CA ALA A 121 5.78 -13.24 -15.59
C ALA A 121 4.38 -13.09 -14.98
N VAL A 122 3.54 -12.21 -15.54
CA VAL A 122 2.17 -11.95 -15.10
C VAL A 122 1.25 -13.01 -15.72
N GLN A 123 0.53 -13.74 -14.87
CA GLN A 123 -0.22 -14.91 -15.27
C GLN A 123 -1.73 -14.69 -15.18
N ARG A 124 -2.50 -15.23 -16.11
CA ARG A 124 -3.96 -15.29 -16.00
C ARG A 124 -4.33 -16.23 -14.86
N LEU A 125 -5.12 -15.75 -13.89
CA LEU A 125 -5.60 -16.55 -12.76
C LEU A 125 -7.01 -17.10 -12.96
N ASP A 126 -7.73 -16.55 -13.90
CA ASP A 126 -9.07 -16.95 -14.32
C ASP A 126 -9.07 -18.10 -15.36
N ARG A 127 -7.90 -18.60 -15.72
CA ARG A 127 -7.71 -19.73 -16.65
C ARG A 127 -6.80 -20.79 -16.02
N ALA A 128 -7.16 -22.06 -16.21
CA ALA A 128 -6.32 -23.19 -15.82
C ALA A 128 -5.52 -23.71 -17.04
N PRO A 129 -4.32 -24.29 -16.83
CA PRO A 129 -3.58 -24.40 -15.57
C PRO A 129 -2.81 -23.12 -15.24
N ILE A 130 -2.74 -22.76 -13.95
CA ILE A 130 -1.87 -21.68 -13.49
C ILE A 130 -0.45 -22.27 -13.30
N PRO A 131 0.59 -21.70 -13.93
CA PRO A 131 1.94 -22.23 -13.81
C PRO A 131 2.49 -22.08 -12.40
N ARG A 132 3.24 -23.05 -11.93
CA ARG A 132 3.97 -22.94 -10.68
C ARG A 132 5.05 -21.87 -10.79
N ILE A 133 5.31 -21.12 -9.71
CA ILE A 133 6.32 -20.03 -9.69
C ILE A 133 7.72 -20.52 -10.15
N LYS A 134 8.04 -21.80 -9.95
CA LYS A 134 9.30 -22.40 -10.41
C LYS A 134 9.41 -22.44 -11.93
N ALA A 135 8.28 -22.65 -12.64
CA ALA A 135 8.23 -22.73 -14.10
C ALA A 135 8.47 -21.36 -14.77
N ILE A 136 8.12 -20.27 -14.08
CA ILE A 136 8.27 -18.89 -14.58
C ILE A 136 9.44 -18.15 -13.88
N ARG A 137 10.41 -18.88 -13.36
CA ARG A 137 11.51 -18.29 -12.56
C ARG A 137 12.38 -17.32 -13.38
N GLY A 138 12.61 -17.62 -14.62
CA GLY A 138 13.38 -16.77 -15.55
C GLY A 138 12.67 -15.46 -15.83
N GLU A 139 11.38 -15.52 -16.14
CA GLU A 139 10.48 -14.39 -16.36
C GLU A 139 10.40 -13.53 -15.11
N LEU A 140 10.20 -14.13 -13.94
CA LEU A 140 10.15 -13.43 -12.67
C LEU A 140 11.45 -12.66 -12.37
N ARG A 141 12.61 -13.24 -12.70
CA ARG A 141 13.90 -12.54 -12.51
C ARG A 141 13.99 -11.28 -13.37
N ARG A 142 13.62 -11.36 -14.65
CA ARG A 142 13.61 -10.22 -15.58
C ARG A 142 12.57 -9.18 -15.14
N PHE A 143 11.37 -9.64 -14.79
CA PHE A 143 10.28 -8.79 -14.31
C PHE A 143 10.66 -7.98 -13.08
N ARG A 144 11.37 -8.57 -12.13
CA ARG A 144 11.85 -7.85 -10.93
C ARG A 144 12.82 -6.72 -11.26
N ILE A 145 13.68 -6.89 -12.25
CA ILE A 145 14.57 -5.81 -12.73
C ILE A 145 13.74 -4.70 -13.35
N LYS A 146 12.76 -5.05 -14.19
CA LYS A 146 11.81 -4.11 -14.78
C LYS A 146 11.05 -3.33 -13.69
N LEU A 147 10.53 -4.01 -12.67
CA LEU A 147 9.83 -3.36 -11.55
C LEU A 147 10.71 -2.39 -10.76
N GLN A 148 12.01 -2.68 -10.59
CA GLN A 148 12.93 -1.76 -9.92
C GLN A 148 13.17 -0.47 -10.71
N GLN A 149 13.02 -0.52 -12.03
CA GLN A 149 13.19 0.60 -12.95
C GLN A 149 11.86 1.27 -13.29
N ALA A 150 10.74 0.63 -12.93
CA ALA A 150 9.41 1.12 -13.25
C ALA A 150 9.16 2.50 -12.64
N LYS A 151 8.57 3.38 -13.46
CA LYS A 151 8.16 4.73 -13.07
C LYS A 151 6.95 5.13 -13.90
N TYR A 152 6.11 5.92 -13.33
CA TYR A 152 5.08 6.62 -14.09
C TYR A 152 5.74 7.58 -15.08
N GLN A 153 5.15 7.68 -16.26
CA GLN A 153 5.61 8.59 -17.31
C GLN A 153 4.54 9.64 -17.56
N PHE A 154 4.88 10.87 -17.29
CA PHE A 154 4.00 12.03 -17.50
C PHE A 154 4.87 13.24 -17.89
N PRO A 155 4.35 14.16 -18.70
CA PRO A 155 5.05 15.40 -19.02
C PRO A 155 5.17 16.26 -17.74
N SER A 156 6.26 17.02 -17.66
CA SER A 156 6.38 18.07 -16.65
C SER A 156 5.34 19.14 -16.93
N MET A 157 4.61 19.54 -15.90
CA MET A 157 3.53 20.53 -16.02
C MET A 157 3.70 21.59 -14.95
N THR A 158 3.39 22.82 -15.31
CA THR A 158 3.22 23.91 -14.36
C THR A 158 1.81 23.82 -13.78
N VAL A 159 1.71 23.86 -12.46
CA VAL A 159 0.44 23.87 -11.73
C VAL A 159 0.05 25.30 -11.48
N ALA A 160 -1.16 25.70 -11.84
CA ALA A 160 -1.68 27.03 -11.55
C ALA A 160 -1.88 27.23 -10.02
N PRO A 161 -1.86 28.47 -9.50
CA PRO A 161 -1.96 28.71 -8.05
C PRO A 161 -3.22 28.16 -7.36
N ASP A 162 -4.29 27.99 -8.11
CA ASP A 162 -5.60 27.45 -7.65
C ASP A 162 -5.74 25.94 -7.88
N GLN A 163 -4.70 25.26 -8.36
CA GLN A 163 -4.71 23.84 -8.69
C GLN A 163 -3.84 23.04 -7.73
N ILE A 164 -4.19 21.77 -7.56
CA ILE A 164 -3.41 20.80 -6.82
C ILE A 164 -2.55 19.98 -7.79
N GLY A 165 -1.23 20.05 -7.62
CA GLY A 165 -0.30 19.21 -8.38
C GLY A 165 -0.23 17.79 -7.86
N VAL A 166 -0.46 16.79 -8.70
CA VAL A 166 -0.37 15.37 -8.36
C VAL A 166 0.79 14.72 -9.10
N THR A 167 1.69 14.08 -8.35
CA THR A 167 2.82 13.31 -8.91
C THR A 167 2.70 11.86 -8.52
N PRO A 168 2.37 10.95 -9.45
CA PRO A 168 2.29 9.53 -9.15
C PRO A 168 3.69 8.93 -8.92
N LEU A 169 3.81 8.14 -7.85
CA LEU A 169 5.07 7.53 -7.43
C LEU A 169 4.91 6.02 -7.24
N VAL A 170 5.97 5.28 -7.53
CA VAL A 170 6.05 3.85 -7.27
C VAL A 170 7.43 3.50 -6.76
N GLY A 171 7.52 2.48 -5.91
CA GLY A 171 8.78 1.99 -5.37
C GLY A 171 8.76 0.49 -5.12
N LEU A 172 9.92 -0.14 -5.20
CA LEU A 172 10.10 -1.56 -4.93
C LEU A 172 11.32 -1.82 -4.06
N GLY A 173 11.11 -2.46 -2.92
CA GLY A 173 12.19 -2.96 -2.06
C GLY A 173 13.00 -1.87 -1.37
N LYS A 174 14.14 -2.26 -0.77
CA LYS A 174 14.95 -1.39 0.09
C LYS A 174 16.01 -0.57 -0.66
N ARG A 175 16.56 -1.13 -1.75
CA ARG A 175 17.67 -0.54 -2.51
C ARG A 175 17.16 0.16 -3.76
N ASN A 176 17.70 1.35 -4.05
CA ASN A 176 17.34 2.16 -5.23
C ASN A 176 15.84 2.47 -5.36
N ASN A 177 15.12 2.44 -4.25
CA ASN A 177 13.69 2.73 -4.21
C ASN A 177 13.48 4.24 -4.34
N ARG A 178 12.87 4.65 -5.45
CA ARG A 178 12.59 6.07 -5.76
C ARG A 178 11.61 6.68 -4.75
N LEU A 179 10.58 5.93 -4.34
CA LEU A 179 9.62 6.39 -3.35
C LEU A 179 10.31 6.71 -2.02
N ASN A 180 11.21 5.84 -1.55
CA ASN A 180 11.97 6.10 -0.32
C ASN A 180 12.88 7.34 -0.44
N LYS A 181 13.42 7.61 -1.63
CA LYS A 181 14.21 8.84 -1.87
C LYS A 181 13.31 10.08 -1.76
N VAL A 182 12.13 10.05 -2.39
CA VAL A 182 11.16 11.16 -2.33
C VAL A 182 10.70 11.39 -0.88
N ILE A 183 10.34 10.35 -0.15
CA ILE A 183 9.97 10.46 1.28
C ILE A 183 11.07 11.16 2.08
N ARG A 184 12.31 10.77 1.89
CA ARG A 184 13.44 11.37 2.61
C ARG A 184 13.70 12.81 2.20
N THR A 185 13.56 13.13 0.91
CA THR A 185 13.66 14.52 0.42
C THR A 185 12.55 15.37 1.02
N LEU A 186 11.31 14.88 1.00
CA LEU A 186 10.15 15.53 1.58
C LEU A 186 10.33 15.83 3.08
N LEU A 187 10.76 14.85 3.87
CA LEU A 187 11.04 15.07 5.30
C LEU A 187 12.15 16.11 5.53
N ARG A 188 13.18 16.10 4.70
CA ARG A 188 14.32 17.03 4.84
C ARG A 188 14.02 18.45 4.39
N SER A 189 13.04 18.65 3.49
CA SER A 189 12.61 19.98 3.05
C SER A 189 11.75 20.69 4.10
N ALA A 190 11.26 20.00 5.12
CA ALA A 190 10.43 20.61 6.15
C ALA A 190 11.13 21.81 6.83
N GLU A 191 10.39 22.91 7.00
CA GLU A 191 10.85 24.15 7.62
C GLU A 191 10.15 24.43 8.95
N ARG A 192 8.88 24.00 9.12
CA ARG A 192 8.07 24.29 10.30
C ARG A 192 7.56 23.04 11.00
N ASP A 193 6.83 22.20 10.26
CA ASP A 193 6.14 21.05 10.85
C ASP A 193 5.99 19.88 9.90
N VAL A 194 5.95 18.69 10.50
CA VAL A 194 5.70 17.43 9.81
C VAL A 194 4.62 16.66 10.54
N PHE A 195 3.57 16.29 9.83
CA PHE A 195 2.53 15.39 10.32
C PHE A 195 2.65 14.03 9.60
N ILE A 196 2.67 12.95 10.37
CA ILE A 196 2.73 11.58 9.85
C ILE A 196 1.63 10.77 10.48
N CYS A 197 0.83 10.07 9.66
CA CYS A 197 -0.03 9.01 10.13
C CYS A 197 0.44 7.66 9.59
N THR A 198 0.43 6.64 10.45
CA THR A 198 0.84 5.28 10.09
C THR A 198 0.25 4.26 11.07
N PRO A 199 -0.26 3.11 10.59
CA PRO A 199 -0.78 2.07 11.48
C PRO A 199 0.32 1.39 12.31
N TYR A 200 1.57 1.37 11.80
CA TYR A 200 2.65 0.57 12.37
C TYR A 200 3.92 1.40 12.52
N PHE A 201 4.39 1.58 13.75
CA PHE A 201 5.62 2.32 13.97
C PHE A 201 6.85 1.40 13.79
N ASN A 202 7.29 1.29 12.54
CA ASN A 202 8.49 0.53 12.18
C ASN A 202 9.30 1.24 11.08
N PRO A 203 9.75 2.49 11.31
CA PRO A 203 10.45 3.25 10.29
C PRO A 203 11.80 2.60 9.93
N PRO A 204 12.14 2.50 8.64
CA PRO A 204 13.48 2.12 8.21
C PRO A 204 14.55 3.04 8.83
N LYS A 205 15.74 2.50 9.11
CA LYS A 205 16.83 3.26 9.78
C LYS A 205 17.12 4.63 9.15
N ALA A 206 17.02 4.75 7.82
CA ALA A 206 17.25 6.01 7.13
C ALA A 206 16.15 7.05 7.44
N ILE A 207 14.89 6.63 7.47
CA ILE A 207 13.76 7.50 7.82
C ILE A 207 13.82 7.86 9.31
N ALA A 208 14.12 6.89 10.20
CA ALA A 208 14.31 7.19 11.62
C ALA A 208 15.41 8.24 11.87
N LYS A 209 16.50 8.22 11.07
CA LYS A 209 17.53 9.28 11.12
C LYS A 209 17.00 10.64 10.63
N ASP A 210 16.17 10.64 9.60
CA ASP A 210 15.57 11.86 9.07
C ASP A 210 14.56 12.46 10.09
N LEU A 211 13.75 11.64 10.79
CA LEU A 211 12.90 12.09 11.91
C LEU A 211 13.72 12.71 13.05
N ALA A 212 14.84 12.06 13.43
CA ALA A 212 15.75 12.62 14.42
C ALA A 212 16.37 13.94 13.98
N LEU A 213 16.63 14.13 12.69
CA LEU A 213 17.15 15.36 12.14
C LEU A 213 16.11 16.49 12.22
N LEU A 214 14.84 16.21 11.93
CA LEU A 214 13.73 17.17 12.08
C LEU A 214 13.71 17.73 13.50
N LEU A 215 13.71 16.87 14.50
CA LEU A 215 13.70 17.27 15.91
C LEU A 215 14.92 18.14 16.28
N ARG A 216 16.13 17.78 15.81
CA ARG A 216 17.34 18.60 16.04
C ARG A 216 17.31 19.97 15.37
N ARG A 217 16.58 20.10 14.25
CA ARG A 217 16.39 21.36 13.52
C ARG A 217 15.30 22.25 14.12
N GLY A 218 14.63 21.80 15.20
CA GLY A 218 13.53 22.55 15.80
C GLY A 218 12.18 22.36 15.10
N ILE A 219 12.06 21.44 14.11
CA ILE A 219 10.84 21.18 13.37
C ILE A 219 9.86 20.44 14.30
N ARG A 220 8.61 20.89 14.33
CA ARG A 220 7.54 20.21 15.07
C ARG A 220 7.15 18.91 14.34
N LEU A 221 7.11 17.81 15.07
CA LEU A 221 6.78 16.49 14.55
C LEU A 221 5.55 15.92 15.26
N THR A 222 4.49 15.69 14.53
CA THR A 222 3.28 15.01 15.02
C THR A 222 3.14 13.63 14.37
N LEU A 223 3.08 12.60 15.20
CA LEU A 223 2.90 11.21 14.77
C LEU A 223 1.54 10.69 15.28
N VAL A 224 0.65 10.32 14.38
CA VAL A 224 -0.59 9.60 14.69
C VAL A 224 -0.39 8.13 14.32
N ILE A 225 -0.44 7.27 15.31
CA ILE A 225 -0.10 5.85 15.18
C ILE A 225 -1.28 5.01 15.67
N GLY A 226 -1.56 3.89 15.01
CA GLY A 226 -2.54 2.93 15.51
C GLY A 226 -2.09 2.36 16.87
N ASP A 227 -2.97 2.39 17.87
CA ASP A 227 -2.77 1.63 19.10
C ASP A 227 -2.58 0.15 18.76
N LYS A 228 -1.88 -0.62 19.61
CA LYS A 228 -1.68 -2.05 19.35
C LYS A 228 -2.99 -2.81 19.18
N THR A 229 -4.04 -2.40 19.88
CA THR A 229 -5.38 -3.00 19.77
C THR A 229 -6.08 -2.63 18.47
N ALA A 230 -5.70 -1.53 17.85
CA ALA A 230 -6.17 -1.09 16.54
C ALA A 230 -5.33 -1.65 15.37
N ASN A 231 -4.47 -2.64 15.63
CA ASN A 231 -3.65 -3.29 14.63
C ASN A 231 -4.39 -4.48 14.02
N ASP A 232 -4.23 -4.71 12.72
CA ASP A 232 -4.86 -5.81 11.98
C ASP A 232 -4.45 -7.21 12.48
N PHE A 233 -3.29 -7.31 13.10
CA PHE A 233 -2.74 -8.56 13.62
C PHE A 233 -2.96 -8.71 15.13
N TYR A 234 -3.66 -7.79 15.76
CA TYR A 234 -3.96 -7.89 17.18
C TYR A 234 -4.91 -9.06 17.44
N ILE A 235 -4.52 -9.90 18.40
CA ILE A 235 -5.29 -11.03 18.87
C ILE A 235 -5.69 -10.72 20.31
N PRO A 236 -6.99 -10.63 20.63
CA PRO A 236 -7.45 -10.40 22.00
C PRO A 236 -7.00 -11.54 22.93
N PRO A 237 -6.82 -11.29 24.23
CA PRO A 237 -6.44 -12.34 25.19
C PRO A 237 -7.43 -13.51 25.29
N SER A 238 -8.67 -13.31 24.83
CA SER A 238 -9.72 -14.35 24.77
C SER A 238 -9.53 -15.34 23.63
N GLU A 239 -8.64 -15.06 22.67
CA GLU A 239 -8.38 -15.91 21.51
C GLU A 239 -7.01 -16.60 21.60
N PRO A 240 -6.85 -17.80 21.00
CA PRO A 240 -5.56 -18.50 20.96
C PRO A 240 -4.48 -17.65 20.27
N PHE A 241 -3.33 -17.49 20.91
CA PHE A 241 -2.20 -16.75 20.36
C PHE A 241 -1.64 -17.43 19.11
N SER A 242 -1.29 -16.61 18.11
CA SER A 242 -0.50 -17.02 16.95
C SER A 242 0.73 -16.12 16.79
N THR A 243 1.77 -16.63 16.13
CA THR A 243 3.04 -15.91 15.96
C THR A 243 2.86 -14.53 15.30
N VAL A 244 1.90 -14.38 14.40
CA VAL A 244 1.61 -13.10 13.73
C VAL A 244 1.05 -12.07 14.72
N GLY A 245 0.37 -12.51 15.78
CA GLY A 245 -0.13 -11.66 16.88
C GLY A 245 0.98 -10.99 17.70
N GLY A 246 2.25 -11.41 17.53
CA GLY A 246 3.39 -10.73 18.14
C GLY A 246 3.77 -9.39 17.47
N LEU A 247 3.35 -9.16 16.22
CA LEU A 247 3.70 -7.94 15.48
C LEU A 247 3.22 -6.64 16.14
N PRO A 248 2.00 -6.51 16.64
CA PRO A 248 1.54 -5.30 17.33
C PRO A 248 2.40 -4.93 18.53
N TYR A 249 2.85 -5.93 19.29
CA TYR A 249 3.74 -5.71 20.44
C TYR A 249 5.14 -5.27 20.03
N LEU A 250 5.67 -5.80 18.91
CA LEU A 250 6.95 -5.33 18.37
C LEU A 250 6.88 -3.86 17.95
N TYR A 251 5.80 -3.42 17.33
CA TYR A 251 5.60 -2.03 16.94
C TYR A 251 5.45 -1.11 18.16
N GLU A 252 4.74 -1.57 19.20
CA GLU A 252 4.64 -0.86 20.47
C GLU A 252 6.03 -0.67 21.13
N VAL A 253 6.85 -1.73 21.19
CA VAL A 253 8.22 -1.66 21.72
C VAL A 253 9.08 -0.65 20.93
N ASN A 254 8.98 -0.66 19.62
CA ASN A 254 9.71 0.30 18.78
C ASN A 254 9.27 1.75 19.06
N LEU A 255 7.96 1.98 19.23
CA LEU A 255 7.42 3.29 19.55
C LEU A 255 7.87 3.75 20.95
N ARG A 256 7.80 2.90 21.96
CA ARG A 256 8.28 3.21 23.34
C ARG A 256 9.75 3.60 23.34
N ARG A 257 10.62 2.82 22.68
CA ARG A 257 12.05 3.15 22.54
C ARG A 257 12.29 4.47 21.82
N PHE A 258 11.45 4.81 20.86
CA PHE A 258 11.51 6.09 20.18
C PHE A 258 11.09 7.23 21.12
N ALA A 259 9.99 7.10 21.85
CA ALA A 259 9.52 8.07 22.83
C ALA A 259 10.57 8.33 23.92
N GLU A 260 11.10 7.28 24.55
CA GLU A 260 12.15 7.37 25.58
C GLU A 260 13.40 8.12 25.06
N ARG A 261 13.84 7.77 23.84
CA ARG A 261 15.02 8.43 23.23
C ARG A 261 14.81 9.91 22.98
N TYR A 262 13.59 10.34 22.73
CA TYR A 262 13.26 11.70 22.34
C TYR A 262 12.37 12.40 23.38
N GLN A 263 12.40 11.93 24.64
CA GLN A 263 11.58 12.43 25.74
C GLN A 263 11.61 13.95 25.88
N ARG A 264 12.78 14.56 25.79
CA ARG A 264 12.94 16.03 25.89
C ARG A 264 12.11 16.81 24.85
N TYR A 265 11.83 16.22 23.68
CA TYR A 265 11.02 16.84 22.64
C TYR A 265 9.52 16.59 22.84
N LEU A 266 9.16 15.55 23.60
CA LEU A 266 7.81 15.35 24.11
C LEU A 266 7.49 16.37 25.18
N ASP A 267 8.43 16.57 26.13
CA ASP A 267 8.25 17.46 27.27
C ASP A 267 8.10 18.94 26.85
N ASN A 268 8.76 19.34 25.79
CA ASN A 268 8.66 20.71 25.26
C ASN A 268 7.62 20.88 24.16
N GLY A 269 6.84 19.84 23.81
CA GLY A 269 5.77 19.88 22.81
C GLY A 269 6.23 19.94 21.35
N GLN A 270 7.53 19.77 21.08
CA GLN A 270 8.05 19.71 19.70
C GLN A 270 7.75 18.36 19.04
N LEU A 271 7.73 17.27 19.80
CA LEU A 271 7.28 15.95 19.38
C LEU A 271 5.91 15.65 19.99
N ASN A 272 4.93 15.35 19.16
CA ASN A 272 3.60 14.92 19.58
C ASN A 272 3.35 13.48 19.14
N LEU A 273 3.08 12.58 20.08
CA LEU A 273 2.72 11.19 19.82
C LEU A 273 1.25 10.98 20.17
N MET A 274 0.47 10.59 19.19
CA MET A 274 -0.96 10.34 19.34
C MET A 274 -1.27 8.89 18.95
N LEU A 275 -2.00 8.19 19.81
CA LEU A 275 -2.45 6.82 19.56
C LEU A 275 -3.92 6.85 19.12
N TRP A 276 -4.17 6.36 17.91
CA TRP A 276 -5.52 6.18 17.41
C TRP A 276 -6.11 4.88 17.93
N ARG A 277 -7.29 4.96 18.53
CA ARG A 277 -8.08 3.82 19.00
C ARG A 277 -9.56 4.15 18.88
N HIS A 278 -10.33 3.23 18.33
CA HIS A 278 -11.78 3.32 18.31
C HIS A 278 -12.37 1.90 18.42
N GLU A 279 -12.89 1.57 19.59
CA GLU A 279 -13.49 0.26 19.90
C GLU A 279 -12.59 -0.90 19.44
N GLN A 280 -13.15 -1.83 18.62
CA GLN A 280 -12.43 -2.96 18.02
C GLN A 280 -11.97 -2.70 16.58
N ASN A 281 -12.11 -1.46 16.11
CA ASN A 281 -11.75 -1.08 14.74
C ASN A 281 -10.24 -0.95 14.58
N SER A 282 -9.77 -1.13 13.35
CA SER A 282 -8.35 -1.01 13.06
C SER A 282 -8.01 0.29 12.32
N PHE A 283 -6.83 0.81 12.62
CA PHE A 283 -6.26 1.98 11.96
C PHE A 283 -5.39 1.54 10.79
N HIS A 284 -5.66 2.07 9.60
CA HIS A 284 -4.88 1.72 8.42
C HIS A 284 -4.44 2.94 7.59
N LEU A 285 -4.80 4.13 8.03
CA LEU A 285 -4.45 5.38 7.36
C LEU A 285 -2.94 5.61 7.35
N LYS A 286 -2.41 6.04 6.20
CA LYS A 286 -1.00 6.36 6.00
C LYS A 286 -0.86 7.67 5.23
N GLY A 287 0.12 8.47 5.62
CA GLY A 287 0.43 9.71 4.92
C GLY A 287 1.46 10.55 5.64
N ILE A 288 2.03 11.49 4.90
CA ILE A 288 2.97 12.50 5.41
C ILE A 288 2.51 13.85 4.87
N CYS A 289 2.36 14.84 5.74
CA CYS A 289 2.16 16.22 5.36
C CYS A 289 3.33 17.06 5.89
N VAL A 290 3.86 17.91 5.05
CA VAL A 290 5.00 18.79 5.38
C VAL A 290 4.58 20.22 5.15
N ASP A 291 4.70 21.04 6.20
CA ASP A 291 4.44 22.49 6.22
C ASP A 291 3.05 22.89 5.68
N GLU A 292 2.08 21.94 5.72
CA GLU A 292 0.72 22.09 5.15
C GLU A 292 0.68 22.30 3.63
N GLN A 293 1.80 22.16 2.96
CA GLN A 293 1.96 22.41 1.52
C GLN A 293 2.17 21.15 0.69
N LEU A 294 2.96 20.21 1.21
CA LEU A 294 3.31 18.98 0.50
C LEU A 294 2.72 17.77 1.21
N THR A 295 1.90 17.02 0.52
CA THR A 295 1.28 15.82 1.09
C THR A 295 1.65 14.59 0.28
N LEU A 296 2.20 13.57 0.96
CA LEU A 296 2.37 12.24 0.42
C LEU A 296 1.23 11.35 0.90
N ILE A 297 0.49 10.81 -0.04
CA ILE A 297 -0.55 9.80 0.20
C ILE A 297 0.03 8.46 -0.20
N THR A 298 -0.09 7.46 0.65
CA THR A 298 0.44 6.12 0.35
C THR A 298 -0.56 5.04 0.74
N GLY A 299 -0.57 3.98 -0.04
CA GLY A 299 -1.31 2.75 0.25
C GLY A 299 -0.55 1.79 1.17
N ASP A 300 0.67 2.13 1.58
CA ASP A 300 1.56 1.23 2.33
C ASP A 300 2.35 1.93 3.44
#